data_7cc74f8c95a4a8615f592a840826245e
#
_entry.id   7cc74f8c95a4a8615f592a840826245e
#
_cell.length_a   1.000
_cell.length_b   1.000
_cell.length_c   1.000
_cell.angle_alpha   90.00
_cell.angle_beta   90.00
_cell.angle_gamma   90.00
#
_symmetry.space_group_name_H-M   'P 1'
#
loop_
_entity.id
_entity.type
_entity.pdbx_description
1 polymer ?
#
loop_
_entity_poly.entity_id
_entity_poly.type
_entity_poly.pdbx_seq_one_letter_code
_entity_poly.pdbx_strand_id
1 'polypeptide(L)'
;SISIGVDPAIEIAACFEPPTTPLGFDELSIAGSLRGQAVEMVKCLTINEKAIAHAEIIIEGELLPNVRVREDQNTNTGRAMPEFPGYTGESKDALPVIKVKAVTHRHNPIWRTTVGPGEEHVNMAGIPTEASILDMVGRAMPGKLLNVFAHSAGGGKLLAVMQFKKFSPADEGRQRQAALLAFSAFPELKHVILVDEDVDIFDSDDVLWAMQTRYQGDVDTI
;
A
#
# COMPACT_ATOMS: atom_id res chain seq x y z
N SER A 1 -15.25 -12.41 -7.90
CA SER A 1 -14.63 -12.13 -9.21
C SER A 1 -13.24 -11.52 -9.03
N ILE A 2 -12.36 -11.69 -10.00
CA ILE A 2 -11.06 -11.06 -10.11
C ILE A 2 -11.08 -10.23 -11.39
N SER A 3 -10.74 -8.95 -11.29
CA SER A 3 -10.67 -8.03 -12.42
C SER A 3 -9.21 -7.65 -12.69
N ILE A 4 -8.78 -7.79 -13.94
CA ILE A 4 -7.40 -7.48 -14.39
C ILE A 4 -7.48 -6.38 -15.44
N GLY A 5 -6.56 -5.41 -15.41
CA GLY A 5 -6.55 -4.28 -16.32
C GLY A 5 -7.71 -3.35 -16.05
N VAL A 6 -7.74 -2.77 -14.86
CA VAL A 6 -8.73 -1.79 -14.41
C VAL A 6 -8.12 -0.39 -14.41
N ASP A 7 -8.94 0.62 -14.16
CA ASP A 7 -8.49 2.00 -13.98
C ASP A 7 -7.46 2.08 -12.83
N PRO A 8 -6.33 2.80 -12.99
CA PRO A 8 -5.31 2.93 -11.94
C PRO A 8 -5.83 3.41 -10.59
N ALA A 9 -6.88 4.22 -10.55
CA ALA A 9 -7.50 4.63 -9.29
C ALA A 9 -8.12 3.45 -8.54
N ILE A 10 -8.59 2.42 -9.26
CA ILE A 10 -9.12 1.19 -8.66
C ILE A 10 -7.96 0.33 -8.12
N GLU A 11 -6.85 0.25 -8.87
CA GLU A 11 -5.66 -0.47 -8.43
C GLU A 11 -5.08 0.15 -7.13
N ILE A 12 -4.95 1.49 -7.09
CA ILE A 12 -4.50 2.20 -5.88
C ILE A 12 -5.49 2.00 -4.72
N ALA A 13 -6.79 2.10 -4.97
CA ALA A 13 -7.80 1.91 -3.93
C ALA A 13 -7.74 0.49 -3.32
N ALA A 14 -7.45 -0.53 -4.13
CA ALA A 14 -7.31 -1.90 -3.68
C ALA A 14 -6.05 -2.16 -2.81
N CYS A 15 -5.13 -1.20 -2.73
CA CYS A 15 -3.93 -1.28 -1.89
C CYS A 15 -4.10 -0.60 -0.52
N PHE A 16 -5.27 -0.03 -0.22
CA PHE A 16 -5.56 0.48 1.12
C PHE A 16 -5.83 -0.67 2.09
N GLU A 17 -5.40 -0.49 3.33
CA GLU A 17 -5.49 -1.50 4.38
C GLU A 17 -6.07 -0.91 5.68
N PRO A 18 -6.55 -1.76 6.63
CA PRO A 18 -6.90 -1.29 7.97
C PRO A 18 -5.69 -0.61 8.66
N PRO A 19 -5.91 0.42 9.47
CA PRO A 19 -7.21 0.92 9.95
C PRO A 19 -7.92 1.91 9.03
N THR A 20 -7.31 2.35 7.92
CA THR A 20 -7.91 3.33 7.00
C THR A 20 -9.17 2.79 6.34
N THR A 21 -9.15 1.51 5.97
CA THR A 21 -10.31 0.79 5.44
C THR A 21 -10.78 -0.29 6.42
N PRO A 22 -11.53 0.08 7.47
CA PRO A 22 -12.03 -0.89 8.45
C PRO A 22 -13.02 -1.87 7.82
N LEU A 23 -13.23 -3.01 8.48
CA LEU A 23 -14.17 -4.03 8.00
C LEU A 23 -15.55 -3.43 7.67
N GLY A 24 -16.02 -3.69 6.45
CA GLY A 24 -17.28 -3.15 5.91
C GLY A 24 -17.12 -1.84 5.16
N PHE A 25 -15.93 -1.26 5.10
CA PHE A 25 -15.62 -0.15 4.21
C PHE A 25 -15.40 -0.69 2.78
N ASP A 26 -15.95 0.01 1.79
CA ASP A 26 -15.81 -0.36 0.37
C ASP A 26 -14.72 0.51 -0.28
N GLU A 27 -13.59 -0.08 -0.61
CA GLU A 27 -12.44 0.58 -1.23
C GLU A 27 -12.80 1.17 -2.61
N LEU A 28 -13.83 0.66 -3.28
CA LEU A 28 -14.32 1.26 -4.51
C LEU A 28 -14.85 2.68 -4.31
N SER A 29 -15.21 3.06 -3.08
CA SER A 29 -15.55 4.45 -2.74
C SER A 29 -14.35 5.38 -2.83
N ILE A 30 -13.15 4.91 -2.46
CA ILE A 30 -11.88 5.65 -2.65
C ILE A 30 -11.62 5.82 -4.14
N ALA A 31 -11.73 4.74 -4.92
CA ALA A 31 -11.57 4.79 -6.36
C ALA A 31 -12.56 5.77 -7.01
N GLY A 32 -13.82 5.75 -6.59
CA GLY A 32 -14.84 6.67 -7.04
C GLY A 32 -14.50 8.14 -6.73
N SER A 33 -13.95 8.40 -5.54
CA SER A 33 -13.52 9.74 -5.13
C SER A 33 -12.34 10.25 -5.95
N LEU A 34 -11.34 9.39 -6.20
CA LEU A 34 -10.18 9.72 -7.03
C LEU A 34 -10.57 10.00 -8.49
N ARG A 35 -11.52 9.25 -9.02
CA ARG A 35 -12.02 9.42 -10.39
C ARG A 35 -13.03 10.55 -10.56
N GLY A 36 -13.62 11.05 -9.48
CA GLY A 36 -14.74 12.00 -9.52
C GLY A 36 -16.05 11.39 -10.02
N GLN A 37 -16.13 10.05 -10.13
CA GLN A 37 -17.32 9.30 -10.55
C GLN A 37 -17.32 7.89 -9.97
N ALA A 38 -18.51 7.35 -9.73
CA ALA A 38 -18.67 5.99 -9.21
C ALA A 38 -18.03 4.94 -10.14
N VAL A 39 -17.48 3.88 -9.56
CA VAL A 39 -17.02 2.71 -10.30
C VAL A 39 -18.22 1.94 -10.83
N GLU A 40 -18.28 1.76 -12.12
CA GLU A 40 -19.36 1.00 -12.75
C GLU A 40 -19.16 -0.51 -12.56
N MET A 41 -20.21 -1.19 -12.12
CA MET A 41 -20.20 -2.62 -11.85
C MET A 41 -21.23 -3.35 -12.71
N VAL A 42 -20.88 -4.54 -13.18
CA VAL A 42 -21.75 -5.43 -13.94
C VAL A 42 -21.95 -6.75 -13.23
N LYS A 43 -23.06 -7.42 -13.49
CA LYS A 43 -23.32 -8.75 -12.95
C LYS A 43 -22.41 -9.78 -13.64
N CYS A 44 -21.78 -10.65 -12.85
CA CYS A 44 -21.05 -11.81 -13.37
C CYS A 44 -21.96 -12.79 -14.11
N LEU A 45 -21.39 -13.58 -15.02
CA LEU A 45 -22.14 -14.54 -15.85
C LEU A 45 -22.44 -15.85 -15.11
N THR A 46 -21.51 -16.33 -14.29
CA THR A 46 -21.57 -17.70 -13.71
C THR A 46 -21.66 -17.74 -12.21
N ILE A 47 -21.48 -16.61 -11.53
CA ILE A 47 -21.57 -16.48 -10.08
C ILE A 47 -22.51 -15.32 -9.72
N ASN A 48 -23.12 -15.37 -8.52
CA ASN A 48 -24.04 -14.33 -8.07
C ASN A 48 -23.27 -13.15 -7.41
N GLU A 49 -22.31 -12.59 -8.15
CA GLU A 49 -21.47 -11.47 -7.75
C GLU A 49 -21.42 -10.42 -8.84
N LYS A 50 -20.77 -9.29 -8.52
CA LYS A 50 -20.48 -8.22 -9.49
C LYS A 50 -19.00 -8.20 -9.84
N ALA A 51 -18.68 -7.65 -10.99
CA ALA A 51 -17.34 -7.36 -11.47
C ALA A 51 -17.25 -5.93 -11.99
N ILE A 52 -16.03 -5.40 -12.09
CA ILE A 52 -15.77 -4.06 -12.63
C ILE A 52 -16.07 -4.05 -14.12
N ALA A 53 -16.97 -3.16 -14.55
CA ALA A 53 -17.54 -3.15 -15.91
C ALA A 53 -16.49 -2.99 -17.03
N HIS A 54 -15.44 -2.20 -16.78
CA HIS A 54 -14.45 -1.82 -17.79
C HIS A 54 -13.11 -2.53 -17.64
N ALA A 55 -13.05 -3.63 -16.87
CA ALA A 55 -11.86 -4.46 -16.79
C ALA A 55 -11.50 -5.08 -18.15
N GLU A 56 -10.24 -5.30 -18.39
CA GLU A 56 -9.75 -5.98 -19.60
C GLU A 56 -10.07 -7.48 -19.56
N ILE A 57 -9.89 -8.10 -18.38
CA ILE A 57 -10.17 -9.52 -18.15
C ILE A 57 -10.88 -9.68 -16.80
N ILE A 58 -11.89 -10.53 -16.76
CA ILE A 58 -12.58 -10.92 -15.53
C ILE A 58 -12.51 -12.43 -15.37
N ILE A 59 -12.07 -12.87 -14.20
CA ILE A 59 -12.07 -14.28 -13.81
C ILE A 59 -13.16 -14.49 -12.77
N GLU A 60 -14.12 -15.34 -13.08
CA GLU A 60 -15.20 -15.73 -12.19
C GLU A 60 -14.91 -17.09 -11.56
N GLY A 61 -15.10 -17.23 -10.28
CA GLY A 61 -14.81 -18.48 -9.59
C GLY A 61 -15.29 -18.52 -8.14
N GLU A 62 -15.03 -19.63 -7.51
CA GLU A 62 -15.36 -19.89 -6.11
C GLU A 62 -14.10 -20.27 -5.32
N LEU A 63 -13.94 -19.66 -4.13
CA LEU A 63 -12.92 -20.09 -3.18
C LEU A 63 -13.29 -21.49 -2.67
N LEU A 64 -12.37 -22.43 -2.81
CA LEU A 64 -12.56 -23.78 -2.31
C LEU A 64 -12.28 -23.82 -0.80
N PRO A 65 -13.28 -24.13 0.04
CA PRO A 65 -13.05 -24.26 1.47
C PRO A 65 -12.08 -25.42 1.74
N ASN A 66 -11.16 -25.22 2.68
CA ASN A 66 -10.21 -26.24 3.12
C ASN A 66 -9.24 -26.80 2.08
N VAL A 67 -9.20 -26.25 0.86
CA VAL A 67 -8.18 -26.55 -0.15
C VAL A 67 -7.10 -25.50 -0.09
N ARG A 68 -5.86 -25.97 0.07
CA ARG A 68 -4.66 -25.12 0.09
C ARG A 68 -3.60 -25.72 -0.81
N VAL A 69 -2.84 -24.86 -1.44
CA VAL A 69 -1.74 -25.25 -2.31
C VAL A 69 -0.50 -24.43 -1.98
N ARG A 70 0.63 -24.97 -2.30
CA ARG A 70 1.91 -24.29 -2.20
C ARG A 70 2.03 -23.26 -3.33
N GLU A 71 2.61 -22.10 -3.02
CA GLU A 71 2.74 -20.98 -3.96
C GLU A 71 3.68 -21.32 -5.15
N ASP A 72 4.74 -22.05 -4.89
CA ASP A 72 5.77 -22.39 -5.86
C ASP A 72 5.56 -23.71 -6.61
N GLN A 73 4.32 -24.10 -6.88
CA GLN A 73 4.01 -25.42 -7.52
C GLN A 73 4.78 -25.69 -8.81
N ASN A 74 5.09 -24.66 -9.59
CA ASN A 74 5.78 -24.80 -10.87
C ASN A 74 7.30 -24.88 -10.71
N THR A 75 7.88 -24.26 -9.68
CA THR A 75 9.32 -24.23 -9.44
C THR A 75 9.76 -25.28 -8.43
N ASN A 76 8.89 -25.58 -7.47
CA ASN A 76 9.09 -26.55 -6.40
C ASN A 76 10.42 -26.42 -5.64
N THR A 77 10.93 -25.20 -5.54
CA THR A 77 12.22 -24.90 -4.90
C THR A 77 12.07 -24.51 -3.42
N GLY A 78 10.87 -24.13 -2.99
CA GLY A 78 10.59 -23.56 -1.68
C GLY A 78 11.16 -22.17 -1.47
N ARG A 79 11.72 -21.58 -2.52
CA ARG A 79 12.39 -20.29 -2.52
C ARG A 79 12.09 -19.56 -3.82
N ALA A 80 12.70 -18.39 -3.98
CA ALA A 80 12.71 -17.64 -5.22
C ALA A 80 11.37 -16.99 -5.58
N MET A 81 10.61 -16.56 -4.55
CA MET A 81 9.47 -15.65 -4.75
C MET A 81 10.02 -14.23 -4.68
N PRO A 82 10.20 -13.55 -5.84
CA PRO A 82 10.71 -12.19 -5.84
C PRO A 82 9.66 -11.26 -5.20
N GLU A 83 10.12 -10.50 -4.22
CA GLU A 83 9.30 -9.50 -3.53
C GLU A 83 9.48 -8.12 -4.17
N PHE A 84 8.42 -7.32 -4.16
CA PHE A 84 8.41 -6.01 -4.82
C PHE A 84 9.49 -5.02 -4.32
N PRO A 85 9.98 -5.07 -3.05
CA PRO A 85 11.09 -4.21 -2.64
C PRO A 85 12.46 -4.64 -3.17
N GLY A 86 12.56 -5.76 -3.90
CA GLY A 86 13.77 -6.21 -4.57
C GLY A 86 14.57 -7.32 -3.86
N TYR A 87 14.01 -7.94 -2.84
CA TYR A 87 14.60 -9.13 -2.24
C TYR A 87 13.87 -10.42 -2.66
N THR A 88 14.41 -11.56 -2.31
CA THR A 88 13.79 -12.87 -2.56
C THR A 88 13.27 -13.45 -1.26
N GLY A 89 11.97 -13.71 -1.21
CA GLY A 89 11.28 -14.34 -0.10
C GLY A 89 11.13 -15.85 -0.26
N GLU A 90 10.53 -16.46 0.74
CA GLU A 90 10.12 -17.86 0.71
C GLU A 90 8.69 -18.00 0.19
N SER A 91 8.42 -19.07 -0.55
CA SER A 91 7.07 -19.39 -0.98
C SER A 91 6.19 -19.78 0.20
N LYS A 92 4.91 -19.40 0.16
CA LYS A 92 3.92 -19.78 1.16
C LYS A 92 3.43 -21.21 0.92
N ASP A 93 3.30 -21.99 2.00
CA ASP A 93 2.93 -23.41 1.91
C ASP A 93 1.43 -23.65 1.72
N ALA A 94 0.58 -22.68 2.04
CA ALA A 94 -0.86 -22.89 2.15
C ALA A 94 -1.69 -21.72 1.61
N LEU A 95 -1.63 -21.48 0.31
CA LEU A 95 -2.48 -20.48 -0.35
C LEU A 95 -3.89 -21.02 -0.64
N PRO A 96 -4.93 -20.17 -0.53
CA PRO A 96 -6.29 -20.54 -0.93
C PRO A 96 -6.38 -20.77 -2.44
N VAL A 97 -7.31 -21.63 -2.84
CA VAL A 97 -7.54 -21.99 -4.24
C VAL A 97 -8.87 -21.45 -4.72
N ILE A 98 -8.86 -20.84 -5.89
CA ILE A 98 -10.06 -20.44 -6.62
C ILE A 98 -10.32 -21.43 -7.74
N LYS A 99 -11.49 -22.09 -7.72
CA LYS A 99 -11.98 -22.87 -8.85
C LYS A 99 -12.62 -21.92 -9.87
N VAL A 100 -11.92 -21.72 -10.96
CA VAL A 100 -12.39 -20.86 -12.07
C VAL A 100 -13.59 -21.50 -12.75
N LYS A 101 -14.66 -20.70 -12.96
CA LYS A 101 -15.89 -21.08 -13.68
C LYS A 101 -15.97 -20.46 -15.06
N ALA A 102 -15.52 -19.21 -15.19
CA ALA A 102 -15.47 -18.50 -16.47
C ALA A 102 -14.32 -17.48 -16.47
N VAL A 103 -13.82 -17.24 -17.67
CA VAL A 103 -12.93 -16.10 -17.96
C VAL A 103 -13.57 -15.32 -19.09
N THR A 104 -13.84 -14.05 -18.87
CA THR A 104 -14.35 -13.12 -19.89
C THR A 104 -13.32 -12.03 -20.13
N HIS A 105 -13.27 -11.51 -21.35
CA HIS A 105 -12.29 -10.50 -21.71
C HIS A 105 -12.82 -9.62 -22.86
N ARG A 106 -12.23 -8.47 -23.06
CA ARG A 106 -12.48 -7.62 -24.23
C ARG A 106 -12.02 -8.32 -25.50
N HIS A 107 -12.46 -7.86 -26.66
CA HIS A 107 -12.06 -8.44 -27.94
C HIS A 107 -10.53 -8.49 -28.12
N ASN A 108 -9.84 -7.42 -27.74
CA ASN A 108 -8.37 -7.31 -27.76
C ASN A 108 -7.91 -6.88 -26.36
N PRO A 109 -7.88 -7.80 -25.37
CA PRO A 109 -7.58 -7.44 -24.01
C PRO A 109 -6.10 -7.08 -23.85
N ILE A 110 -5.84 -6.06 -23.05
CA ILE A 110 -4.49 -5.68 -22.62
C ILE A 110 -4.20 -6.38 -21.30
N TRP A 111 -3.14 -7.15 -21.26
CA TRP A 111 -2.66 -7.75 -20.01
C TRP A 111 -1.96 -6.72 -19.18
N ARG A 112 -2.54 -6.38 -18.04
CA ARG A 112 -1.93 -5.48 -17.07
C ARG A 112 -1.02 -6.29 -16.13
N THR A 113 0.23 -5.90 -16.03
CA THR A 113 1.17 -6.45 -15.07
C THR A 113 2.05 -5.35 -14.50
N THR A 114 2.49 -5.52 -13.27
CA THR A 114 3.46 -4.64 -12.62
C THR A 114 4.78 -5.39 -12.50
N VAL A 115 5.84 -4.79 -12.98
CA VAL A 115 7.19 -5.37 -12.90
C VAL A 115 7.89 -4.75 -11.69
N GLY A 116 8.14 -5.57 -10.68
CA GLY A 116 8.89 -5.15 -9.50
C GLY A 116 10.35 -5.62 -9.55
N PRO A 117 11.26 -4.94 -8.83
CA PRO A 117 11.06 -3.65 -8.19
C PRO A 117 11.01 -2.51 -9.22
N GLY A 118 10.14 -1.52 -9.00
CA GLY A 118 10.00 -0.38 -9.90
C GLY A 118 9.08 0.69 -9.32
N GLU A 119 9.22 1.92 -9.81
CA GLU A 119 8.49 3.09 -9.33
C GLU A 119 6.96 2.92 -9.36
N GLU A 120 6.42 2.25 -10.36
CA GLU A 120 4.99 1.97 -10.44
C GLU A 120 4.51 1.14 -9.26
N HIS A 121 5.25 0.10 -8.91
CA HIS A 121 4.91 -0.76 -7.76
C HIS A 121 5.06 0.00 -6.43
N VAL A 122 6.17 0.75 -6.30
CA VAL A 122 6.43 1.60 -5.13
C VAL A 122 5.32 2.62 -4.93
N ASN A 123 4.88 3.31 -5.98
CA ASN A 123 3.82 4.31 -5.90
C ASN A 123 2.45 3.69 -5.55
N MET A 124 2.12 2.53 -6.12
CA MET A 124 0.89 1.81 -5.76
C MET A 124 0.84 1.41 -4.29
N ALA A 125 1.97 1.07 -3.70
CA ALA A 125 2.08 0.76 -2.28
C ALA A 125 2.20 2.02 -1.41
N GLY A 126 2.96 3.01 -1.88
CA GLY A 126 3.32 4.21 -1.12
C GLY A 126 2.16 5.16 -0.91
N ILE A 127 1.38 5.46 -1.95
CA ILE A 127 0.26 6.40 -1.85
C ILE A 127 -0.76 6.00 -0.76
N PRO A 128 -1.22 4.76 -0.66
CA PRO A 128 -2.08 4.32 0.44
C PRO A 128 -1.40 4.39 1.82
N THR A 129 -0.11 4.04 1.89
CA THR A 129 0.69 4.14 3.13
C THR A 129 0.76 5.58 3.64
N GLU A 130 1.10 6.53 2.77
CA GLU A 130 1.16 7.96 3.06
C GLU A 130 -0.20 8.48 3.53
N ALA A 131 -1.27 8.17 2.80
CA ALA A 131 -2.62 8.59 3.13
C ALA A 131 -3.08 8.05 4.49
N SER A 132 -2.76 6.79 4.81
CA SER A 132 -3.11 6.17 6.09
C SER A 132 -2.40 6.85 7.27
N ILE A 133 -1.12 7.16 7.11
CA ILE A 133 -0.33 7.87 8.12
C ILE A 133 -0.82 9.31 8.28
N LEU A 134 -1.04 10.03 7.17
CA LEU A 134 -1.56 11.39 7.18
C LEU A 134 -2.92 11.49 7.89
N ASP A 135 -3.83 10.56 7.62
CA ASP A 135 -5.14 10.54 8.24
C ASP A 135 -5.04 10.30 9.77
N MET A 136 -4.33 9.23 10.17
CA MET A 136 -4.26 8.85 11.59
C MET A 136 -3.50 9.89 12.42
N VAL A 137 -2.31 10.29 11.99
CA VAL A 137 -1.49 11.27 12.71
C VAL A 137 -2.11 12.66 12.65
N GLY A 138 -2.67 13.04 11.50
CA GLY A 138 -3.34 14.32 11.30
C GLY A 138 -4.56 14.50 12.21
N ARG A 139 -5.35 13.46 12.44
CA ARG A 139 -6.47 13.50 13.42
C ARG A 139 -5.99 13.64 14.85
N ALA A 140 -4.90 12.95 15.23
CA ALA A 140 -4.36 13.00 16.58
C ALA A 140 -3.58 14.30 16.87
N MET A 141 -2.97 14.88 15.85
CA MET A 141 -2.08 16.05 15.94
C MET A 141 -2.36 17.06 14.82
N PRO A 142 -3.54 17.73 14.82
CA PRO A 142 -3.92 18.63 13.74
C PRO A 142 -2.87 19.70 13.44
N GLY A 143 -2.48 19.82 12.17
CA GLY A 143 -1.56 20.83 11.67
C GLY A 143 -0.07 20.60 12.01
N LYS A 144 0.30 19.52 12.70
CA LYS A 144 1.70 19.23 13.07
C LYS A 144 2.42 18.35 12.07
N LEU A 145 1.77 17.32 11.56
CA LEU A 145 2.26 16.55 10.43
C LEU A 145 1.97 17.33 9.15
N LEU A 146 3.01 17.73 8.44
CA LEU A 146 2.90 18.52 7.21
C LEU A 146 2.80 17.61 6.00
N ASN A 147 3.64 16.58 5.95
CA ASN A 147 3.66 15.64 4.84
C ASN A 147 4.28 14.30 5.26
N VAL A 148 4.06 13.28 4.45
CA VAL A 148 4.63 11.93 4.59
C VAL A 148 5.12 11.47 3.23
N PHE A 149 6.26 10.84 3.19
CA PHE A 149 6.80 10.17 2.02
C PHE A 149 7.10 8.71 2.34
N ALA A 150 6.40 7.79 1.71
CA ALA A 150 6.68 6.37 1.76
C ALA A 150 7.84 6.05 0.80
N HIS A 151 9.04 6.04 1.33
CA HIS A 151 10.30 6.10 0.58
C HIS A 151 10.52 4.86 -0.30
N SER A 152 11.01 5.08 -1.52
CA SER A 152 11.27 4.02 -2.51
C SER A 152 12.26 2.95 -2.03
N ALA A 153 13.26 3.32 -1.22
CA ALA A 153 14.18 2.36 -0.60
C ALA A 153 13.48 1.36 0.33
N GLY A 154 12.30 1.71 0.84
CA GLY A 154 11.41 0.82 1.60
C GLY A 154 10.30 0.20 0.76
N GLY A 155 10.38 0.30 -0.57
CA GLY A 155 9.34 -0.20 -1.47
C GLY A 155 7.98 0.49 -1.32
N GLY A 156 7.94 1.71 -0.75
CA GLY A 156 6.70 2.42 -0.44
C GLY A 156 5.95 1.90 0.80
N LYS A 157 6.48 0.92 1.53
CA LYS A 157 5.80 0.32 2.69
C LYS A 157 6.66 0.25 3.96
N LEU A 158 7.95 0.02 3.83
CA LEU A 158 8.81 -0.34 4.96
C LEU A 158 9.49 0.88 5.62
N LEU A 159 9.56 2.01 4.93
CA LEU A 159 10.20 3.24 5.38
C LEU A 159 9.30 4.44 5.08
N ALA A 160 8.96 5.20 6.09
CA ALA A 160 8.28 6.49 5.96
C ALA A 160 9.17 7.62 6.46
N VAL A 161 9.23 8.71 5.70
CA VAL A 161 9.80 9.98 6.12
C VAL A 161 8.66 10.95 6.39
N MET A 162 8.64 11.56 7.57
CA MET A 162 7.54 12.41 8.05
C MET A 162 8.06 13.81 8.34
N GLN A 163 7.49 14.81 7.70
CA GLN A 163 7.79 16.22 7.94
C GLN A 163 6.88 16.77 9.03
N PHE A 164 7.48 17.21 10.14
CA PHE A 164 6.75 17.58 11.33
C PHE A 164 7.05 19.02 11.75
N LYS A 165 6.00 19.75 12.13
CA LYS A 165 6.11 21.12 12.60
C LYS A 165 5.90 21.22 14.11
N LYS A 166 6.84 21.86 14.77
CA LYS A 166 6.73 22.26 16.17
C LYS A 166 6.31 23.74 16.23
N PHE A 167 5.20 24.03 16.89
CA PHE A 167 4.71 25.41 17.04
C PHE A 167 5.22 26.08 18.33
N SER A 168 5.60 25.28 19.31
CA SER A 168 6.04 25.74 20.61
C SER A 168 6.94 24.70 21.29
N PRO A 169 7.69 25.09 22.36
CA PRO A 169 8.45 24.12 23.18
C PRO A 169 7.59 23.01 23.80
N ALA A 170 6.28 23.22 23.95
CA ALA A 170 5.35 22.18 24.44
C ALA A 170 5.11 21.04 23.43
N ASP A 171 5.55 21.21 22.20
CA ASP A 171 5.47 20.17 21.16
C ASP A 171 6.66 19.23 21.16
N GLU A 172 7.69 19.53 21.96
CA GLU A 172 8.85 18.66 22.10
C GLU A 172 8.43 17.28 22.64
N GLY A 173 8.91 16.22 21.99
CA GLY A 173 8.51 14.83 22.27
C GLY A 173 7.23 14.36 21.57
N ARG A 174 6.43 15.25 20.98
CA ARG A 174 5.26 14.84 20.19
C ARG A 174 5.59 14.07 18.92
N GLN A 175 6.76 14.31 18.38
CA GLN A 175 7.31 13.58 17.24
C GLN A 175 7.36 12.06 17.53
N ARG A 176 7.73 11.66 18.76
CA ARG A 176 7.76 10.24 19.15
C ARG A 176 6.36 9.62 19.16
N GLN A 177 5.35 10.38 19.57
CA GLN A 177 3.97 9.94 19.50
C GLN A 177 3.51 9.82 18.05
N ALA A 178 3.91 10.75 17.16
CA ALA A 178 3.61 10.69 15.75
C ALA A 178 4.22 9.44 15.10
N ALA A 179 5.47 9.08 15.42
CA ALA A 179 6.11 7.86 14.95
C ALA A 179 5.33 6.60 15.37
N LEU A 180 4.92 6.50 16.64
CA LEU A 180 4.13 5.37 17.14
C LEU A 180 2.75 5.27 16.47
N LEU A 181 2.12 6.41 16.19
CA LEU A 181 0.88 6.46 15.42
C LEU A 181 1.09 6.02 13.96
N ALA A 182 2.21 6.37 13.34
CA ALA A 182 2.53 5.92 11.99
C ALA A 182 2.68 4.38 11.92
N PHE A 183 3.35 3.76 12.88
CA PHE A 183 3.41 2.29 12.99
C PHE A 183 2.05 1.65 13.24
N SER A 184 1.13 2.36 13.91
CA SER A 184 -0.25 1.90 14.12
C SER A 184 -1.10 2.09 12.86
N ALA A 185 -0.83 3.15 12.09
CA ALA A 185 -1.53 3.43 10.83
C ALA A 185 -1.17 2.44 9.73
N PHE A 186 0.06 1.93 9.72
CA PHE A 186 0.53 1.00 8.73
C PHE A 186 1.46 -0.07 9.34
N PRO A 187 0.96 -1.30 9.58
CA PRO A 187 1.68 -2.32 10.35
C PRO A 187 2.95 -2.87 9.69
N GLU A 188 3.11 -2.69 8.37
CA GLU A 188 4.29 -3.16 7.64
C GLU A 188 5.51 -2.23 7.78
N LEU A 189 5.33 -1.01 8.34
CA LEU A 189 6.44 -0.10 8.56
C LEU A 189 7.52 -0.73 9.46
N LYS A 190 8.76 -0.56 9.06
CA LYS A 190 9.96 -0.94 9.84
C LYS A 190 10.70 0.26 10.38
N HIS A 191 10.69 1.35 9.62
CA HIS A 191 11.42 2.56 9.96
C HIS A 191 10.56 3.79 9.72
N VAL A 192 10.65 4.73 10.64
CA VAL A 192 10.08 6.07 10.50
C VAL A 192 11.20 7.09 10.78
N ILE A 193 11.40 8.00 9.86
CA ILE A 193 12.31 9.14 10.00
C ILE A 193 11.44 10.39 10.14
N LEU A 194 11.63 11.12 11.24
CA LEU A 194 10.95 12.39 11.45
C LEU A 194 11.95 13.53 11.27
N VAL A 195 11.57 14.49 10.44
CA VAL A 195 12.38 15.68 10.15
C VAL A 195 11.57 16.95 10.40
N ASP A 196 12.27 18.05 10.58
CA ASP A 196 11.67 19.37 10.74
C ASP A 196 11.15 19.91 9.39
N GLU A 197 10.39 21.01 9.45
CA GLU A 197 9.68 21.59 8.30
C GLU A 197 10.61 22.16 7.19
N ASP A 198 11.89 22.33 7.48
CA ASP A 198 12.89 22.85 6.54
C ASP A 198 13.60 21.79 5.71
N VAL A 199 13.31 20.51 5.93
CA VAL A 199 13.87 19.38 5.18
C VAL A 199 12.91 18.93 4.09
N ASP A 200 13.43 18.81 2.86
CA ASP A 200 12.65 18.22 1.76
C ASP A 200 12.62 16.71 1.88
N ILE A 201 11.48 16.16 2.29
CA ILE A 201 11.32 14.71 2.48
C ILE A 201 11.34 13.90 1.18
N PHE A 202 11.18 14.54 0.03
CA PHE A 202 11.25 13.90 -1.28
C PHE A 202 12.67 13.87 -1.86
N ASP A 203 13.60 14.60 -1.25
CA ASP A 203 15.03 14.55 -1.54
C ASP A 203 15.75 13.68 -0.52
N SER A 204 16.20 12.49 -0.96
CA SER A 204 16.93 11.55 -0.09
C SER A 204 18.25 12.12 0.43
N ASP A 205 18.92 12.97 -0.31
CA ASP A 205 20.17 13.57 0.11
C ASP A 205 19.94 14.61 1.23
N ASP A 206 18.85 15.38 1.15
CA ASP A 206 18.47 16.31 2.20
C ASP A 206 18.06 15.59 3.49
N VAL A 207 17.28 14.50 3.37
CA VAL A 207 16.94 13.63 4.50
C VAL A 207 18.19 13.04 5.15
N LEU A 208 19.11 12.49 4.36
CA LEU A 208 20.37 11.92 4.86
C LEU A 208 21.26 12.98 5.48
N TRP A 209 21.33 14.17 4.90
CA TRP A 209 22.05 15.29 5.50
C TRP A 209 21.47 15.65 6.87
N ALA A 210 20.14 15.77 7.00
CA ALA A 210 19.50 16.05 8.26
C ALA A 210 19.80 14.96 9.31
N MET A 211 19.79 13.70 8.93
CA MET A 211 20.17 12.58 9.79
C MET A 211 21.62 12.66 10.28
N GLN A 212 22.55 13.09 9.42
CA GLN A 212 23.96 13.19 9.81
C GLN A 212 24.28 14.40 10.68
N THR A 213 23.52 15.49 10.51
CA THR A 213 23.84 16.78 11.16
C THR A 213 23.01 17.08 12.40
N ARG A 214 21.83 16.46 12.55
CA ARG A 214 20.85 16.78 13.61
C ARG A 214 20.54 15.61 14.53
N TYR A 215 20.69 14.37 14.07
CA TYR A 215 20.34 13.17 14.84
C TYR A 215 21.43 12.80 15.85
N GLN A 216 21.00 12.48 17.09
CA GLN A 216 21.84 11.95 18.17
C GLN A 216 21.25 10.61 18.62
N GLY A 217 21.96 9.52 18.36
CA GLY A 217 21.46 8.16 18.50
C GLY A 217 21.02 7.76 19.92
N ASP A 218 21.58 8.37 20.94
CA ASP A 218 21.25 8.15 22.37
C ASP A 218 19.97 8.90 22.81
N VAL A 219 19.58 9.93 22.08
CA VAL A 219 18.43 10.79 22.42
C VAL A 219 17.27 10.58 21.45
N ASP A 220 17.54 10.48 20.15
CA ASP A 220 16.56 10.57 19.09
C ASP A 220 16.06 9.21 18.57
N THR A 221 16.64 8.12 19.04
CA THR A 221 16.12 6.76 18.74
C THR A 221 15.02 6.34 19.72
N ILE A 222 14.02 5.64 19.19
CA ILE A 222 12.92 5.03 19.97
C ILE A 222 12.97 3.52 19.79
#